data_9373a6cba34e584d88192dc3960ff9f3
#
_entry.id   9373a6cba34e584d88192dc3960ff9f3
#
_cell.length_a   1.000
_cell.length_b   1.000
_cell.length_c   1.000
_cell.angle_alpha   90.00
_cell.angle_beta   90.00
_cell.angle_gamma   90.00
#
_symmetry.space_group_name_H-M   'P 1'
#
loop_
_entity.id
_entity.type
_entity.pdbx_description
1 polymer ?
#
loop_
_entity_poly.entity_id
_entity_poly.type
_entity_poly.pdbx_seq_one_letter_code
_entity_poly.pdbx_strand_id
1 'polypeptide(L)'
;MNPPVTTSTRRHFLAGAALTAGLCTLNALNPAAQAADTVAKPDAGLLVIGPRPGYTPAIGTLVSMLTYMNAAVTGPLKGLTMADLDHLFDANANTIGALLMHLAATETYYGMNTFENKKWDSWSDEIKKKWDPAMNLGDAGRKTIKGHDLDYYLNVLHETREHSLAEFRKRDDAWLFSGETEQFNQKVNIHWKWFHVCEHESHHSGQIAFLAKRLPGAKTAAEG
;
A
#
# COMPACT_ATOMS: atom_id res chain seq x y z
N MET A 1 -41.40 14.15 -36.56
CA MET A 1 -42.25 13.21 -35.80
C MET A 1 -41.31 12.22 -35.14
N ASN A 2 -41.03 12.38 -33.85
CA ASN A 2 -40.20 11.46 -33.06
C ASN A 2 -41.12 10.50 -32.29
N PRO A 3 -40.80 9.19 -32.22
CA PRO A 3 -41.60 8.26 -31.43
C PRO A 3 -41.35 8.38 -29.94
N PRO A 4 -42.30 8.02 -29.08
CA PRO A 4 -42.25 8.25 -27.65
C PRO A 4 -41.34 7.24 -26.91
N VAL A 5 -40.62 7.75 -25.91
CA VAL A 5 -39.80 7.00 -24.97
C VAL A 5 -40.70 6.29 -23.98
N THR A 6 -40.65 4.97 -23.93
CA THR A 6 -41.33 4.14 -22.92
C THR A 6 -40.49 4.05 -21.63
N THR A 7 -41.03 4.65 -20.57
CA THR A 7 -40.51 4.49 -19.18
C THR A 7 -40.94 3.13 -18.63
N SER A 8 -39.97 2.26 -18.36
CA SER A 8 -40.19 0.99 -17.63
C SER A 8 -40.27 1.25 -16.13
N THR A 9 -41.46 1.03 -15.58
CA THR A 9 -41.77 1.13 -14.14
C THR A 9 -41.31 -0.14 -13.40
N ARG A 10 -40.36 0.02 -12.51
CA ARG A 10 -40.02 -1.02 -11.49
C ARG A 10 -41.07 -0.95 -10.39
N ARG A 11 -42.05 -1.83 -10.41
CA ARG A 11 -42.93 -2.12 -9.26
C ARG A 11 -43.35 -3.59 -9.30
N HIS A 12 -43.39 -4.17 -8.07
CA HIS A 12 -43.90 -5.48 -7.65
C HIS A 12 -42.86 -6.58 -7.40
N PHE A 13 -42.30 -6.51 -6.18
CA PHE A 13 -41.88 -7.72 -5.47
C PHE A 13 -42.10 -7.51 -3.96
N LEU A 14 -43.35 -7.58 -3.52
CA LEU A 14 -43.71 -7.69 -2.10
C LEU A 14 -45.13 -8.25 -2.03
N ALA A 15 -45.29 -9.55 -1.81
CA ALA A 15 -46.45 -10.15 -1.15
C ALA A 15 -46.18 -11.63 -0.84
N GLY A 16 -46.27 -12.00 0.41
CA GLY A 16 -46.37 -13.39 0.84
C GLY A 16 -45.47 -13.80 1.99
N ALA A 17 -45.79 -13.38 3.22
CA ALA A 17 -45.29 -14.03 4.42
C ALA A 17 -46.47 -14.35 5.33
N ALA A 18 -46.86 -15.61 5.37
CA ALA A 18 -47.82 -16.13 6.32
C ALA A 18 -47.19 -16.25 7.74
N LEU A 19 -47.90 -15.76 8.74
CA LEU A 19 -47.57 -15.93 10.17
C LEU A 19 -47.77 -17.40 10.57
N THR A 20 -46.68 -18.01 11.07
CA THR A 20 -46.79 -19.18 12.01
C THR A 20 -46.11 -18.78 13.31
N ALA A 21 -46.91 -18.66 14.37
CA ALA A 21 -46.44 -18.42 15.72
C ALA A 21 -45.79 -19.72 16.27
N GLY A 22 -44.48 -19.72 16.40
CA GLY A 22 -43.72 -20.75 17.11
C GLY A 22 -43.03 -20.14 18.33
N LEU A 23 -43.35 -20.62 19.53
CA LEU A 23 -42.63 -20.29 20.76
C LEU A 23 -41.15 -20.68 20.58
N CYS A 24 -40.28 -19.71 20.46
CA CYS A 24 -38.84 -19.92 20.63
C CYS A 24 -38.40 -19.34 21.97
N THR A 25 -37.93 -20.24 22.82
CA THR A 25 -37.19 -19.92 24.06
C THR A 25 -35.99 -19.02 23.73
N LEU A 26 -35.94 -17.86 24.37
CA LEU A 26 -34.81 -16.93 24.31
C LEU A 26 -33.58 -17.57 24.99
N ASN A 27 -32.73 -18.23 24.20
CA ASN A 27 -31.35 -18.41 24.57
C ASN A 27 -30.63 -17.10 24.20
N ALA A 28 -30.26 -16.34 25.22
CA ALA A 28 -29.42 -15.16 25.08
C ALA A 28 -28.06 -15.62 24.56
N LEU A 29 -27.86 -15.55 23.24
CA LEU A 29 -26.55 -15.73 22.59
C LEU A 29 -25.73 -14.50 22.91
N ASN A 30 -24.69 -14.70 23.69
CA ASN A 30 -23.68 -13.70 24.04
C ASN A 30 -22.92 -13.31 22.76
N PRO A 31 -23.03 -12.06 22.24
CA PRO A 31 -22.37 -11.67 20.98
C PRO A 31 -20.83 -11.54 21.11
N ALA A 32 -20.26 -11.77 22.30
CA ALA A 32 -18.83 -11.69 22.53
C ALA A 32 -18.04 -12.97 22.19
N ALA A 33 -18.73 -14.08 21.84
CA ALA A 33 -18.05 -15.36 21.65
C ALA A 33 -17.79 -15.77 20.19
N GLN A 34 -18.13 -14.95 19.20
CA GLN A 34 -17.97 -15.29 17.78
C GLN A 34 -16.88 -14.53 17.03
N ALA A 35 -16.08 -13.73 17.73
CA ALA A 35 -14.95 -13.00 17.12
C ALA A 35 -13.60 -13.75 17.23
N ALA A 36 -13.56 -15.00 17.68
CA ALA A 36 -12.31 -15.62 18.14
C ALA A 36 -11.66 -16.65 17.20
N ASP A 37 -12.22 -16.97 16.02
CA ASP A 37 -11.68 -18.11 15.23
C ASP A 37 -11.42 -17.86 13.75
N THR A 38 -10.99 -16.67 13.35
CA THR A 38 -10.35 -16.48 12.05
C THR A 38 -8.88 -16.08 12.20
N VAL A 39 -8.13 -16.84 13.00
CA VAL A 39 -6.66 -16.76 12.93
C VAL A 39 -6.25 -17.34 11.58
N ALA A 40 -5.84 -16.47 10.68
CA ALA A 40 -5.29 -16.88 9.38
C ALA A 40 -4.20 -17.93 9.61
N LYS A 41 -4.26 -19.03 8.85
CA LYS A 41 -3.25 -20.10 8.91
C LYS A 41 -1.84 -19.49 8.73
N PRO A 42 -0.81 -20.00 9.42
CA PRO A 42 0.57 -19.46 9.35
C PRO A 42 1.15 -19.33 7.93
N ASP A 43 0.61 -20.05 6.96
CA ASP A 43 1.05 -20.10 5.55
C ASP A 43 0.04 -19.49 4.57
N ALA A 44 -0.63 -18.41 4.93
CA ALA A 44 -1.44 -17.70 3.94
C ALA A 44 -0.52 -17.20 2.82
N GLY A 45 -0.69 -17.73 1.60
CA GLY A 45 0.12 -17.37 0.42
C GLY A 45 0.07 -15.87 0.10
N LEU A 46 1.01 -15.41 -0.73
CA LEU A 46 1.16 -14.00 -1.13
C LEU A 46 -0.15 -13.37 -1.64
N LEU A 47 -0.98 -14.16 -2.34
CA LEU A 47 -2.25 -13.70 -2.93
C LEU A 47 -3.45 -13.77 -1.96
N VAL A 48 -3.24 -14.19 -0.72
CA VAL A 48 -4.29 -14.19 0.31
C VAL A 48 -4.20 -12.91 1.13
N ILE A 49 -5.11 -11.98 0.90
CA ILE A 49 -5.21 -10.75 1.69
C ILE A 49 -6.07 -11.01 2.92
N GLY A 50 -5.53 -10.74 4.09
CA GLY A 50 -6.21 -10.97 5.37
C GLY A 50 -5.27 -10.90 6.56
N PRO A 51 -5.77 -11.19 7.77
CA PRO A 51 -4.97 -11.16 9.00
C PRO A 51 -3.70 -11.99 8.92
N ARG A 52 -2.64 -11.55 9.58
CA ARG A 52 -1.34 -12.23 9.66
C ARG A 52 -0.97 -12.53 11.11
N PRO A 53 -0.34 -13.68 11.39
CA PRO A 53 0.14 -14.00 12.75
C PRO A 53 1.10 -12.94 13.29
N GLY A 54 1.00 -12.66 14.59
CA GLY A 54 1.83 -11.66 15.26
C GLY A 54 1.36 -10.21 15.13
N TYR A 55 0.17 -10.00 14.55
CA TYR A 55 -0.50 -8.70 14.42
C TYR A 55 -1.97 -8.81 14.82
N THR A 56 -2.59 -7.70 15.20
CA THR A 56 -4.06 -7.63 15.32
C THR A 56 -4.72 -7.72 13.93
N PRO A 57 -6.00 -8.09 13.84
CA PRO A 57 -6.63 -8.44 12.56
C PRO A 57 -6.52 -7.38 11.46
N ALA A 58 -6.78 -6.11 11.75
CA ALA A 58 -6.73 -5.06 10.74
C ALA A 58 -5.28 -4.72 10.35
N ILE A 59 -4.37 -4.63 11.34
CA ILE A 59 -2.93 -4.44 11.08
C ILE A 59 -2.40 -5.63 10.27
N GLY A 60 -2.75 -6.87 10.61
CA GLY A 60 -2.33 -8.06 9.87
C GLY A 60 -2.82 -8.06 8.41
N THR A 61 -4.04 -7.56 8.17
CA THR A 61 -4.57 -7.38 6.82
C THR A 61 -3.77 -6.34 6.04
N LEU A 62 -3.49 -5.18 6.65
CA LEU A 62 -2.64 -4.15 6.07
C LEU A 62 -1.23 -4.70 5.74
N VAL A 63 -0.62 -5.44 6.66
CA VAL A 63 0.69 -6.09 6.45
C VAL A 63 0.65 -7.05 5.26
N SER A 64 -0.43 -7.81 5.08
CA SER A 64 -0.57 -8.69 3.92
C SER A 64 -0.62 -7.91 2.60
N MET A 65 -1.28 -6.76 2.58
CA MET A 65 -1.35 -5.87 1.42
C MET A 65 0.02 -5.26 1.10
N LEU A 66 0.72 -4.73 2.09
CA LEU A 66 2.08 -4.20 1.94
C LEU A 66 3.07 -5.26 1.47
N THR A 67 2.95 -6.50 1.94
CA THR A 67 3.78 -7.64 1.49
C THR A 67 3.53 -7.94 0.01
N TYR A 68 2.26 -7.95 -0.41
CA TYR A 68 1.91 -8.14 -1.82
C TYR A 68 2.46 -7.01 -2.70
N MET A 69 2.31 -5.75 -2.26
CA MET A 69 2.80 -4.60 -3.03
C MET A 69 4.32 -4.59 -3.16
N ASN A 70 5.06 -4.97 -2.10
CA ASN A 70 6.51 -5.12 -2.19
C ASN A 70 6.91 -6.15 -3.28
N ALA A 71 6.21 -7.29 -3.36
CA ALA A 71 6.46 -8.27 -4.41
C ALA A 71 6.11 -7.73 -5.81
N ALA A 72 5.04 -6.93 -5.93
CA ALA A 72 4.64 -6.30 -7.20
C ALA A 72 5.67 -5.25 -7.66
N VAL A 73 6.26 -4.49 -6.74
CA VAL A 73 7.32 -3.51 -7.03
C VAL A 73 8.61 -4.20 -7.43
N THR A 74 9.01 -5.24 -6.70
CA THR A 74 10.33 -5.88 -6.88
C THR A 74 10.35 -6.89 -8.01
N GLY A 75 9.20 -7.48 -8.38
CA GLY A 75 9.10 -8.49 -9.45
C GLY A 75 9.70 -8.06 -10.79
N PRO A 76 9.40 -6.86 -11.32
CA PRO A 76 9.91 -6.36 -12.59
C PRO A 76 11.42 -6.04 -12.59
N LEU A 77 12.09 -6.02 -11.44
CA LEU A 77 13.46 -5.52 -11.28
C LEU A 77 14.53 -6.58 -11.57
N LYS A 78 14.14 -7.85 -11.63
CA LYS A 78 15.09 -8.96 -11.76
C LYS A 78 15.97 -8.79 -12.98
N GLY A 79 17.28 -8.77 -12.74
CA GLY A 79 18.29 -8.68 -13.80
C GLY A 79 18.57 -7.28 -14.32
N LEU A 80 17.95 -6.24 -13.76
CA LEU A 80 18.28 -4.87 -14.10
C LEU A 80 19.69 -4.51 -13.62
N THR A 81 20.46 -3.90 -14.52
CA THR A 81 21.79 -3.38 -14.23
C THR A 81 21.72 -1.98 -13.60
N MET A 82 22.82 -1.49 -13.04
CA MET A 82 22.93 -0.12 -12.57
C MET A 82 22.61 0.89 -13.70
N ALA A 83 23.03 0.62 -14.92
CA ALA A 83 22.70 1.48 -16.06
C ALA A 83 21.20 1.51 -16.37
N ASP A 84 20.49 0.40 -16.20
CA ASP A 84 19.04 0.32 -16.34
C ASP A 84 18.32 1.10 -15.23
N LEU A 85 18.81 1.00 -13.99
CA LEU A 85 18.26 1.69 -12.84
C LEU A 85 18.46 3.20 -12.92
N ASP A 86 19.51 3.65 -13.57
CA ASP A 86 19.85 5.06 -13.78
C ASP A 86 19.34 5.61 -15.14
N HIS A 87 18.72 4.75 -15.97
CA HIS A 87 18.27 5.16 -17.30
C HIS A 87 17.18 6.25 -17.20
N LEU A 88 17.41 7.35 -17.91
CA LEU A 88 16.51 8.48 -17.98
C LEU A 88 15.82 8.51 -19.36
N PHE A 89 14.52 8.28 -19.40
CA PHE A 89 13.75 8.22 -20.67
C PHE A 89 13.63 9.57 -21.35
N ASP A 90 13.49 10.63 -20.56
CA ASP A 90 13.49 12.01 -21.00
C ASP A 90 13.88 12.95 -19.85
N ALA A 91 14.04 14.23 -20.13
CA ALA A 91 14.49 15.21 -19.15
C ALA A 91 13.55 15.38 -17.94
N ASN A 92 12.29 14.98 -18.05
CA ASN A 92 11.28 15.12 -17.00
C ASN A 92 11.00 13.79 -16.27
N ALA A 93 11.46 12.67 -16.80
CA ALA A 93 11.26 11.36 -16.21
C ALA A 93 12.03 11.20 -14.88
N ASN A 94 11.58 10.32 -14.03
CA ASN A 94 12.36 9.78 -12.92
C ASN A 94 12.94 8.42 -13.32
N THR A 95 14.13 8.12 -12.81
CA THR A 95 14.77 6.82 -13.03
C THR A 95 14.09 5.75 -12.15
N ILE A 96 14.25 4.48 -12.51
CA ILE A 96 13.76 3.36 -11.67
C ILE A 96 14.39 3.43 -10.27
N GLY A 97 15.70 3.66 -10.17
CA GLY A 97 16.40 3.81 -8.88
C GLY A 97 15.82 4.95 -8.04
N ALA A 98 15.49 6.10 -8.64
CA ALA A 98 14.87 7.21 -7.95
C ALA A 98 13.46 6.86 -7.44
N LEU A 99 12.66 6.13 -8.23
CA LEU A 99 11.33 5.65 -7.80
C LEU A 99 11.42 4.66 -6.63
N LEU A 100 12.39 3.75 -6.63
CA LEU A 100 12.59 2.81 -5.52
C LEU A 100 12.97 3.55 -4.23
N MET A 101 13.88 4.52 -4.30
CA MET A 101 14.21 5.38 -3.15
C MET A 101 13.01 6.22 -2.68
N HIS A 102 12.16 6.67 -3.61
CA HIS A 102 10.95 7.42 -3.29
C HIS A 102 9.95 6.59 -2.47
N LEU A 103 9.78 5.31 -2.81
CA LEU A 103 8.94 4.40 -2.03
C LEU A 103 9.47 4.24 -0.60
N ALA A 104 10.78 4.03 -0.44
CA ALA A 104 11.39 3.93 0.89
C ALA A 104 11.29 5.26 1.68
N ALA A 105 11.47 6.41 1.03
CA ALA A 105 11.32 7.73 1.65
C ALA A 105 9.89 7.98 2.11
N THR A 106 8.89 7.63 1.28
CA THR A 106 7.47 7.74 1.61
C THR A 106 7.15 6.91 2.84
N GLU A 107 7.48 5.63 2.85
CA GLU A 107 7.23 4.75 4.00
C GLU A 107 7.94 5.25 5.26
N THR A 108 9.18 5.72 5.15
CA THR A 108 9.95 6.30 6.27
C THR A 108 9.24 7.52 6.87
N TYR A 109 8.79 8.47 6.05
CA TYR A 109 8.14 9.68 6.53
C TYR A 109 6.76 9.40 7.14
N TYR A 110 5.99 8.47 6.55
CA TYR A 110 4.74 8.02 7.16
C TYR A 110 4.99 7.27 8.48
N GLY A 111 6.06 6.48 8.58
CA GLY A 111 6.49 5.85 9.82
C GLY A 111 6.81 6.85 10.91
N MET A 112 7.64 7.86 10.62
CA MET A 112 7.98 8.92 11.57
C MET A 112 6.74 9.72 12.00
N ASN A 113 5.82 9.99 11.08
CA ASN A 113 4.59 10.70 11.38
C ASN A 113 3.64 9.87 12.26
N THR A 114 3.50 8.57 12.02
CA THR A 114 2.49 7.74 12.69
C THR A 114 3.04 6.99 13.91
N PHE A 115 4.24 6.43 13.83
CA PHE A 115 4.84 5.68 14.93
C PHE A 115 5.48 6.58 15.98
N GLU A 116 6.09 7.70 15.55
CA GLU A 116 6.80 8.62 16.42
C GLU A 116 6.02 9.91 16.69
N ASN A 117 4.81 10.05 16.14
CA ASN A 117 3.94 11.24 16.26
C ASN A 117 4.63 12.55 15.84
N LYS A 118 5.61 12.50 14.95
CA LYS A 118 6.28 13.69 14.44
C LYS A 118 5.36 14.41 13.44
N LYS A 119 5.31 15.73 13.53
CA LYS A 119 4.57 16.55 12.54
C LYS A 119 5.27 16.47 11.18
N TRP A 120 4.48 16.56 10.11
CA TRP A 120 5.06 16.70 8.77
C TRP A 120 6.03 17.87 8.73
N ASP A 121 7.12 17.67 7.99
CA ASP A 121 8.22 18.64 7.80
C ASP A 121 8.99 19.05 9.07
N SER A 122 8.72 18.42 10.22
CA SER A 122 9.48 18.64 11.48
C SER A 122 10.73 17.75 11.59
N TRP A 123 11.15 17.13 10.49
CA TRP A 123 12.33 16.27 10.42
C TRP A 123 13.61 17.09 10.66
N SER A 124 14.63 16.46 11.22
CA SER A 124 15.96 17.08 11.33
C SER A 124 16.58 17.31 9.95
N ASP A 125 17.50 18.26 9.84
CA ASP A 125 18.21 18.54 8.58
C ASP A 125 18.96 17.31 8.06
N GLU A 126 19.45 16.44 8.95
CA GLU A 126 20.09 15.19 8.58
C GLU A 126 19.10 14.23 7.87
N ILE A 127 17.90 14.09 8.44
CA ILE A 127 16.82 13.28 7.84
C ILE A 127 16.41 13.87 6.49
N LYS A 128 16.18 15.17 6.42
CA LYS A 128 15.83 15.88 5.19
C LYS A 128 16.91 15.71 4.13
N LYS A 129 18.16 15.89 4.48
CA LYS A 129 19.29 15.69 3.56
C LYS A 129 19.32 14.28 2.96
N LYS A 130 18.99 13.27 3.77
CA LYS A 130 18.95 11.85 3.34
C LYS A 130 17.75 11.57 2.44
N TRP A 131 16.56 12.05 2.79
CA TRP A 131 15.31 11.54 2.22
C TRP A 131 14.57 12.52 1.31
N ASP A 132 14.73 13.86 1.47
CA ASP A 132 14.02 14.84 0.64
C ASP A 132 14.29 14.71 -0.87
N PRO A 133 15.53 14.43 -1.33
CA PRO A 133 15.76 14.20 -2.75
C PRO A 133 14.95 13.03 -3.30
N ALA A 134 14.79 11.98 -2.51
CA ALA A 134 13.98 10.83 -2.87
C ALA A 134 12.48 11.14 -2.74
N MET A 135 12.07 11.80 -1.65
CA MET A 135 10.67 12.15 -1.41
C MET A 135 10.12 13.11 -2.49
N ASN A 136 10.90 14.10 -2.89
CA ASN A 136 10.48 15.11 -3.87
C ASN A 136 10.71 14.70 -5.32
N LEU A 137 11.59 13.71 -5.59
CA LEU A 137 11.96 13.32 -6.95
C LEU A 137 12.49 14.50 -7.81
N GLY A 138 12.16 14.51 -9.09
CA GLY A 138 12.52 15.60 -10.01
C GLY A 138 14.02 15.83 -10.10
N ASP A 139 14.44 17.08 -10.23
CA ASP A 139 15.85 17.44 -10.43
C ASP A 139 16.76 17.02 -9.28
N ALA A 140 16.30 17.12 -8.04
CA ALA A 140 17.07 16.70 -6.88
C ALA A 140 17.29 15.17 -6.89
N GLY A 141 16.23 14.40 -7.11
CA GLY A 141 16.32 12.94 -7.24
C GLY A 141 17.24 12.52 -8.40
N ARG A 142 17.04 13.08 -9.58
CA ARG A 142 17.89 12.79 -10.77
C ARG A 142 19.39 13.09 -10.56
N LYS A 143 19.71 14.12 -9.79
CA LYS A 143 21.10 14.48 -9.52
C LYS A 143 21.78 13.59 -8.50
N THR A 144 21.04 13.15 -7.49
CA THR A 144 21.63 12.53 -6.29
C THR A 144 21.39 11.02 -6.20
N ILE A 145 20.30 10.50 -6.78
CA ILE A 145 19.94 9.07 -6.69
C ILE A 145 20.36 8.38 -7.97
N LYS A 146 21.59 7.90 -7.98
CA LYS A 146 22.19 7.18 -9.11
C LYS A 146 23.51 6.50 -8.70
N GLY A 147 24.01 5.60 -9.55
CA GLY A 147 25.30 4.95 -9.36
C GLY A 147 25.25 3.80 -8.35
N HIS A 148 24.08 3.26 -8.05
CA HIS A 148 23.89 2.13 -7.16
C HIS A 148 23.38 0.92 -7.95
N ASP A 149 23.74 -0.27 -7.52
CA ASP A 149 23.21 -1.52 -8.03
C ASP A 149 21.82 -1.83 -7.48
N LEU A 150 21.22 -2.89 -8.00
CA LEU A 150 19.87 -3.30 -7.58
C LEU A 150 19.83 -3.69 -6.10
N ASP A 151 20.88 -4.37 -5.62
CA ASP A 151 20.93 -4.85 -4.24
C ASP A 151 20.90 -3.68 -3.22
N TYR A 152 21.55 -2.57 -3.55
CA TYR A 152 21.47 -1.36 -2.73
C TYR A 152 20.02 -0.89 -2.54
N TYR A 153 19.26 -0.77 -3.63
CA TYR A 153 17.87 -0.30 -3.57
C TYR A 153 16.96 -1.30 -2.86
N LEU A 154 17.14 -2.59 -3.12
CA LEU A 154 16.38 -3.66 -2.47
C LEU A 154 16.64 -3.71 -0.96
N ASN A 155 17.87 -3.51 -0.54
CA ASN A 155 18.24 -3.44 0.87
C ASN A 155 17.58 -2.25 1.57
N VAL A 156 17.59 -1.07 0.95
CA VAL A 156 16.92 0.13 1.50
C VAL A 156 15.42 -0.11 1.67
N LEU A 157 14.75 -0.67 0.67
CA LEU A 157 13.33 -1.04 0.74
C LEU A 157 13.07 -2.07 1.85
N HIS A 158 13.92 -3.10 1.92
CA HIS A 158 13.80 -4.15 2.92
C HIS A 158 13.97 -3.61 4.35
N GLU A 159 15.02 -2.85 4.62
CA GLU A 159 15.27 -2.26 5.94
C GLU A 159 14.12 -1.33 6.38
N THR A 160 13.61 -0.51 5.46
CA THR A 160 12.47 0.37 5.73
C THR A 160 11.23 -0.45 6.08
N ARG A 161 10.92 -1.50 5.30
CA ARG A 161 9.78 -2.38 5.54
C ARG A 161 9.92 -3.15 6.85
N GLU A 162 11.08 -3.71 7.16
CA GLU A 162 11.31 -4.44 8.42
C GLU A 162 11.12 -3.53 9.64
N HIS A 163 11.54 -2.26 9.54
CA HIS A 163 11.25 -1.27 10.57
C HIS A 163 9.74 -1.09 10.76
N SER A 164 8.99 -0.87 9.70
CA SER A 164 7.53 -0.71 9.75
C SER A 164 6.84 -1.94 10.32
N LEU A 165 7.24 -3.14 9.90
CA LEU A 165 6.70 -4.40 10.41
C LEU A 165 6.97 -4.58 11.91
N ALA A 166 8.16 -4.23 12.39
CA ALA A 166 8.51 -4.27 13.80
C ALA A 166 7.68 -3.28 14.63
N GLU A 167 7.39 -2.10 14.07
CA GLU A 167 6.56 -1.09 14.72
C GLU A 167 5.08 -1.49 14.75
N PHE A 168 4.55 -2.11 13.70
CA PHE A 168 3.19 -2.64 13.68
C PHE A 168 2.95 -3.73 14.73
N ARG A 169 3.94 -4.58 15.03
CA ARG A 169 3.83 -5.62 16.09
C ARG A 169 3.62 -5.05 17.48
N LYS A 170 3.98 -3.79 17.71
CA LYS A 170 3.82 -3.10 19.00
C LYS A 170 2.48 -2.39 19.16
N ARG A 171 1.59 -2.49 18.15
CA ARG A 171 0.37 -1.71 18.04
C ARG A 171 -0.86 -2.59 17.80
N ASP A 172 -2.04 -2.02 18.00
CA ASP A 172 -3.32 -2.68 17.83
C ASP A 172 -4.23 -1.96 16.83
N ASP A 173 -5.38 -2.57 16.56
CA ASP A 173 -6.37 -2.01 15.63
C ASP A 173 -6.96 -0.69 16.16
N ALA A 174 -7.04 -0.50 17.49
CA ALA A 174 -7.50 0.76 18.07
C ALA A 174 -6.54 1.91 17.71
N TRP A 175 -5.23 1.69 17.78
CA TRP A 175 -4.24 2.63 17.29
C TRP A 175 -4.38 2.88 15.79
N LEU A 176 -4.56 1.83 14.97
CA LEU A 176 -4.67 1.97 13.51
C LEU A 176 -5.85 2.85 13.11
N PHE A 177 -6.98 2.71 13.79
CA PHE A 177 -8.19 3.50 13.50
C PHE A 177 -8.23 4.85 14.23
N SER A 178 -7.26 5.14 15.09
CA SER A 178 -7.15 6.41 15.82
C SER A 178 -6.51 7.51 14.97
N GLY A 179 -6.42 8.70 15.56
CA GLY A 179 -5.66 9.82 15.03
C GLY A 179 -6.38 10.54 13.90
N GLU A 180 -7.25 11.50 14.23
CA GLU A 180 -7.75 12.45 13.25
C GLU A 180 -6.73 13.58 13.08
N THR A 181 -6.13 13.67 11.90
CA THR A 181 -5.29 14.80 11.50
C THR A 181 -5.78 15.33 10.16
N GLU A 182 -5.52 16.59 9.87
CA GLU A 182 -5.82 17.14 8.55
C GLU A 182 -4.67 16.85 7.58
N GLN A 183 -5.02 16.29 6.42
CA GLN A 183 -4.13 16.12 5.29
C GLN A 183 -4.94 16.39 4.01
N PHE A 184 -4.38 17.14 3.09
CA PHE A 184 -5.09 17.55 1.86
C PHE A 184 -6.44 18.23 2.14
N ASN A 185 -6.53 19.04 3.22
CA ASN A 185 -7.76 19.69 3.70
C ASN A 185 -8.89 18.70 4.07
N GLN A 186 -8.53 17.48 4.45
CA GLN A 186 -9.47 16.45 4.88
C GLN A 186 -8.98 15.77 6.16
N LYS A 187 -9.93 15.30 6.97
CA LYS A 187 -9.61 14.47 8.13
C LYS A 187 -9.17 13.09 7.68
N VAL A 188 -8.02 12.66 8.17
CA VAL A 188 -7.46 11.33 7.90
C VAL A 188 -7.05 10.67 9.22
N ASN A 189 -7.22 9.35 9.30
CA ASN A 189 -6.71 8.54 10.40
C ASN A 189 -5.40 7.83 10.03
N ILE A 190 -4.80 7.11 10.98
CA ILE A 190 -3.57 6.36 10.74
C ILE A 190 -3.78 5.27 9.68
N HIS A 191 -4.96 4.63 9.66
CA HIS A 191 -5.27 3.60 8.66
C HIS A 191 -5.24 4.17 7.23
N TRP A 192 -5.82 5.37 7.01
CA TRP A 192 -5.75 6.02 5.72
C TRP A 192 -4.29 6.31 5.31
N LYS A 193 -3.45 6.74 6.23
CA LYS A 193 -2.03 7.01 5.96
C LYS A 193 -1.29 5.78 5.48
N TRP A 194 -1.50 4.65 6.12
CA TRP A 194 -0.87 3.39 5.73
C TRP A 194 -1.53 2.74 4.51
N PHE A 195 -2.83 2.93 4.31
CA PHE A 195 -3.48 2.62 3.04
C PHE A 195 -2.85 3.42 1.90
N HIS A 196 -2.58 4.71 2.12
CA HIS A 196 -1.92 5.55 1.11
C HIS A 196 -0.50 5.07 0.80
N VAL A 197 0.29 4.62 1.78
CA VAL A 197 1.59 3.98 1.51
C VAL A 197 1.42 2.77 0.59
N CYS A 198 0.46 1.90 0.86
CA CYS A 198 0.18 0.71 0.06
C CYS A 198 -0.27 1.07 -1.37
N GLU A 199 -1.19 2.01 -1.51
CA GLU A 199 -1.72 2.48 -2.79
C GLU A 199 -0.63 3.21 -3.61
N HIS A 200 0.22 3.97 -2.94
CA HIS A 200 1.37 4.66 -3.53
C HIS A 200 2.39 3.68 -4.14
N GLU A 201 2.66 2.56 -3.45
CA GLU A 201 3.46 1.47 -4.03
C GLU A 201 2.82 0.91 -5.30
N SER A 202 1.49 0.77 -5.34
CA SER A 202 0.78 0.31 -6.55
C SER A 202 0.96 1.27 -7.72
N HIS A 203 0.86 2.59 -7.49
CA HIS A 203 1.10 3.59 -8.53
C HIS A 203 2.50 3.50 -9.12
N HIS A 204 3.51 3.47 -8.26
CA HIS A 204 4.91 3.40 -8.71
C HIS A 204 5.30 2.03 -9.25
N SER A 205 4.70 0.93 -8.79
CA SER A 205 4.87 -0.39 -9.39
C SER A 205 4.50 -0.38 -10.87
N GLY A 206 3.36 0.25 -11.23
CA GLY A 206 2.97 0.43 -12.63
C GLY A 206 3.97 1.26 -13.44
N GLN A 207 4.50 2.35 -12.88
CA GLN A 207 5.51 3.18 -13.52
C GLN A 207 6.82 2.41 -13.71
N ILE A 208 7.31 1.71 -12.68
CA ILE A 208 8.52 0.90 -12.73
C ILE A 208 8.40 -0.19 -13.80
N ALA A 209 7.28 -0.93 -13.82
CA ALA A 209 7.03 -1.95 -14.81
C ALA A 209 6.95 -1.37 -16.25
N PHE A 210 6.36 -0.19 -16.40
CA PHE A 210 6.31 0.52 -17.68
C PHE A 210 7.72 0.90 -18.16
N LEU A 211 8.55 1.46 -17.29
CA LEU A 211 9.93 1.86 -17.59
C LEU A 211 10.80 0.63 -17.89
N ALA A 212 10.75 -0.41 -17.03
CA ALA A 212 11.54 -1.62 -17.20
C ALA A 212 11.31 -2.29 -18.56
N LYS A 213 10.06 -2.32 -19.06
CA LYS A 213 9.73 -2.87 -20.38
C LYS A 213 10.22 -2.04 -21.56
N ARG A 214 10.72 -0.83 -21.35
CA ARG A 214 11.14 0.12 -22.37
C ARG A 214 12.62 0.49 -22.29
N LEU A 215 13.35 -0.16 -21.41
CA LEU A 215 14.79 0.01 -21.33
C LEU A 215 15.46 -0.38 -22.66
N PRO A 216 16.61 0.23 -23.00
CA PRO A 216 17.40 -0.21 -24.14
C PRO A 216 17.76 -1.69 -23.99
N GLY A 217 17.39 -2.52 -24.98
CA GLY A 217 17.62 -3.97 -24.93
C GLY A 217 16.61 -4.79 -24.15
N ALA A 218 15.52 -4.19 -23.66
CA ALA A 218 14.41 -4.94 -23.08
C ALA A 218 13.81 -5.92 -24.11
N LYS A 219 13.64 -7.19 -23.72
CA LYS A 219 13.00 -8.19 -24.58
C LYS A 219 11.57 -7.80 -24.89
N THR A 220 11.15 -7.96 -26.14
CA THR A 220 9.75 -7.79 -26.51
C THR A 220 8.89 -8.90 -25.94
N ALA A 221 7.61 -8.64 -25.70
CA ALA A 221 6.66 -9.61 -25.13
C ALA A 221 6.50 -10.91 -25.99
N ALA A 222 7.09 -10.95 -27.20
CA ALA A 222 7.08 -12.12 -28.10
C ALA A 222 8.26 -13.06 -27.87
N GLU A 223 9.22 -12.70 -27.00
CA GLU A 223 10.48 -13.45 -26.78
C GLU A 223 10.58 -14.06 -25.36
N GLY A 224 9.49 -13.99 -24.55
CA GLY A 224 9.42 -14.47 -23.17
C GLY A 224 8.49 -15.66 -22.96
#